data_9595129239eedb561c5d5ef5237e23e6
#
_entry.id   9595129239eedb561c5d5ef5237e23e6
#
_cell.length_a   1.000
_cell.length_b   1.000
_cell.length_c   1.000
_cell.angle_alpha   90.00
_cell.angle_beta   90.00
_cell.angle_gamma   90.00
#
_symmetry.space_group_name_H-M   'P 1'
#
loop_
_entity.id
_entity.type
_entity.pdbx_description
1 polymer ?
#
loop_
_entity_poly.entity_id
_entity_poly.type
_entity_poly.pdbx_seq_one_letter_code
_entity_poly.pdbx_strand_id
1 'polypeptide(L)'
;MIMETLLKYLLILWMMAPHPIGAVQTERPDAHFKSLEVRLVKDGFDRGFIQEIFKNQDVSLEVRGISLFFMHQESTLNYDQFTESSILNKARTYMQTYRDPLAAAEKNYGVPPQVVTAILLVETRLGAYTGNRLVLNSLSTMAAMSDGGVRDIIWQSIPENRRLTREQFEKKADQRTRWAYDQLKAFLSYSQREAIDPVNIRGSYAGALGVAQFIPTSILAYARDGNSDGRVDLFDHADAIASIANFLKHYGWRENIGREDAYKVIFNYNRSSYYVNTVLEIAKKLEGTS
;
A
#
# COMPACT_ATOMS: atom_id res chain seq x y z
N MET A 1 7.07 -13.86 -11.65
CA MET A 1 6.97 -14.50 -10.33
C MET A 1 8.03 -14.04 -9.32
N ILE A 2 9.19 -13.49 -9.73
CA ILE A 2 10.23 -12.98 -8.81
C ILE A 2 10.05 -11.48 -8.48
N MET A 3 9.26 -10.76 -9.25
CA MET A 3 9.17 -9.29 -9.22
C MET A 3 8.15 -8.70 -8.23
N GLU A 4 7.16 -9.46 -7.79
CA GLU A 4 6.21 -9.03 -6.75
C GLU A 4 6.79 -9.05 -5.33
N THR A 5 7.95 -9.68 -5.21
CA THR A 5 8.54 -10.07 -3.93
C THR A 5 9.13 -8.92 -3.12
N LEU A 6 9.50 -7.81 -3.74
CA LEU A 6 10.29 -6.75 -3.11
C LEU A 6 9.49 -5.54 -2.61
N LEU A 7 8.18 -5.51 -2.83
CA LEU A 7 7.42 -4.27 -2.65
C LEU A 7 6.65 -4.16 -1.34
N LYS A 8 6.30 -5.26 -0.72
CA LYS A 8 5.47 -5.26 0.49
C LYS A 8 6.23 -4.92 1.78
N TYR A 9 7.53 -4.71 1.72
CA TYR A 9 8.38 -4.35 2.87
C TYR A 9 8.24 -2.89 3.36
N LEU A 10 7.38 -2.08 2.74
CA LEU A 10 7.50 -0.61 2.84
C LEU A 10 6.42 0.08 3.68
N LEU A 11 5.46 -0.64 4.22
CA LEU A 11 4.25 -0.04 4.74
C LEU A 11 4.33 0.49 6.18
N ILE A 12 5.30 0.08 6.99
CA ILE A 12 5.30 0.35 8.44
C ILE A 12 6.10 1.60 8.84
N LEU A 13 6.77 2.29 7.91
CA LEU A 13 7.79 3.31 8.25
C LEU A 13 7.31 4.76 8.27
N TRP A 14 6.13 5.05 8.77
CA TRP A 14 5.60 6.42 8.72
C TRP A 14 5.59 7.19 10.04
N MET A 15 6.52 6.97 10.94
CA MET A 15 6.57 7.63 12.25
C MET A 15 7.78 8.53 12.48
N MET A 16 8.32 9.24 11.49
CA MET A 16 9.30 10.29 11.77
C MET A 16 8.84 11.66 11.31
N ALA A 17 8.91 12.61 12.25
CA ALA A 17 8.50 14.00 12.13
C ALA A 17 9.19 14.74 10.98
N PRO A 18 8.56 15.81 10.43
CA PRO A 18 9.09 16.55 9.30
C PRO A 18 10.24 17.48 9.71
N HIS A 19 11.37 17.39 9.00
CA HIS A 19 12.35 18.46 9.00
C HIS A 19 12.16 19.31 7.73
N PRO A 20 12.22 20.64 7.78
CA PRO A 20 12.04 21.48 6.61
C PRO A 20 13.30 21.46 5.74
N ILE A 21 13.15 21.20 4.46
CA ILE A 21 14.19 21.37 3.44
C ILE A 21 13.65 22.31 2.38
N GLY A 22 14.50 23.25 1.94
CA GLY A 22 14.20 24.37 1.08
C GLY A 22 13.47 24.06 -0.22
N ALA A 23 12.73 25.05 -0.70
CA ALA A 23 11.93 25.00 -1.91
C ALA A 23 12.81 24.78 -3.15
N VAL A 24 12.58 23.68 -3.84
CA VAL A 24 13.06 23.46 -5.22
C VAL A 24 12.08 24.19 -6.14
N GLN A 25 12.59 25.00 -7.06
CA GLN A 25 11.79 25.69 -8.08
C GLN A 25 10.97 24.67 -8.87
N THR A 26 9.67 24.85 -8.89
CA THR A 26 8.72 24.01 -9.62
C THR A 26 8.74 24.35 -11.10
N GLU A 27 9.40 23.54 -11.93
CA GLU A 27 9.01 23.42 -13.33
C GLU A 27 7.53 23.02 -13.41
N ARG A 28 6.83 23.41 -14.50
CA ARG A 28 5.39 23.12 -14.63
C ARG A 28 5.13 21.63 -14.41
N PRO A 29 4.18 21.23 -13.55
CA PRO A 29 3.95 19.83 -13.15
C PRO A 29 3.75 18.88 -14.32
N ASP A 30 3.18 19.36 -15.41
CA ASP A 30 2.79 18.59 -16.59
C ASP A 30 3.95 18.13 -17.50
N ALA A 31 5.13 18.79 -17.44
CA ALA A 31 6.24 18.45 -18.32
C ALA A 31 6.79 17.02 -18.10
N HIS A 32 6.86 16.58 -16.84
CA HIS A 32 7.46 15.29 -16.46
C HIS A 32 6.57 14.07 -16.77
N PHE A 33 5.25 14.26 -16.96
CA PHE A 33 4.31 13.16 -17.17
C PHE A 33 3.87 12.98 -18.61
N LYS A 34 4.31 13.82 -19.57
CA LYS A 34 3.87 13.74 -20.98
C LYS A 34 4.07 12.37 -21.62
N SER A 35 5.23 11.76 -21.44
CA SER A 35 5.51 10.42 -21.95
C SER A 35 4.60 9.36 -21.32
N LEU A 36 4.30 9.52 -20.01
CA LEU A 36 3.41 8.65 -19.28
C LEU A 36 1.96 8.77 -19.75
N GLU A 37 1.46 9.99 -19.94
CA GLU A 37 0.12 10.26 -20.51
C GLU A 37 -0.06 9.56 -21.87
N VAL A 38 0.93 9.71 -22.78
CA VAL A 38 0.90 9.07 -24.11
C VAL A 38 0.82 7.54 -23.98
N ARG A 39 1.58 6.95 -23.05
CA ARG A 39 1.56 5.50 -22.80
C ARG A 39 0.21 5.03 -22.26
N LEU A 40 -0.38 5.74 -21.31
CA LEU A 40 -1.69 5.40 -20.74
C LEU A 40 -2.79 5.45 -21.80
N VAL A 41 -2.80 6.48 -22.66
CA VAL A 41 -3.76 6.58 -23.77
C VAL A 41 -3.54 5.45 -24.78
N LYS A 42 -2.29 5.09 -25.08
CA LYS A 42 -1.96 3.95 -25.96
C LYS A 42 -2.45 2.62 -25.39
N ASP A 43 -2.42 2.47 -24.06
CA ASP A 43 -2.89 1.27 -23.34
C ASP A 43 -4.42 1.26 -23.13
N GLY A 44 -5.15 2.23 -23.71
CA GLY A 44 -6.62 2.22 -23.80
C GLY A 44 -7.35 3.12 -22.82
N PHE A 45 -6.66 3.93 -22.02
CA PHE A 45 -7.33 4.93 -21.18
C PHE A 45 -7.84 6.10 -22.04
N ASP A 46 -9.02 6.64 -21.68
CA ASP A 46 -9.59 7.79 -22.35
C ASP A 46 -8.65 9.01 -22.27
N ARG A 47 -8.42 9.65 -23.41
CA ARG A 47 -7.50 10.79 -23.52
C ARG A 47 -7.96 11.98 -22.67
N GLY A 48 -9.27 12.26 -22.63
CA GLY A 48 -9.83 13.37 -21.88
C GLY A 48 -9.63 13.16 -20.38
N PHE A 49 -9.94 11.96 -19.90
CA PHE A 49 -9.74 11.54 -18.51
C PHE A 49 -8.26 11.67 -18.07
N ILE A 50 -7.31 11.17 -18.88
CA ILE A 50 -5.89 11.28 -18.56
C ILE A 50 -5.42 12.74 -18.55
N GLN A 51 -5.83 13.54 -19.54
CA GLN A 51 -5.47 14.96 -19.58
C GLN A 51 -6.05 15.75 -18.41
N GLU A 52 -7.28 15.47 -18.00
CA GLU A 52 -7.91 16.12 -16.85
C GLU A 52 -7.14 15.85 -15.55
N ILE A 53 -6.81 14.58 -15.29
CA ILE A 53 -6.04 14.17 -14.11
C ILE A 53 -4.68 14.87 -14.09
N PHE A 54 -3.89 14.76 -15.16
CA PHE A 54 -2.51 15.27 -15.15
C PHE A 54 -2.41 16.81 -15.30
N LYS A 55 -3.52 17.50 -15.61
CA LYS A 55 -3.60 18.97 -15.54
C LYS A 55 -3.92 19.49 -14.14
N ASN A 56 -4.36 18.64 -13.21
CA ASN A 56 -4.67 19.05 -11.86
C ASN A 56 -3.40 19.58 -11.17
N GLN A 57 -3.52 20.72 -10.50
CA GLN A 57 -2.40 21.41 -9.84
C GLN A 57 -1.75 20.61 -8.70
N ASP A 58 -2.47 19.66 -8.10
CA ASP A 58 -1.96 18.80 -7.04
C ASP A 58 -1.16 17.60 -7.58
N VAL A 59 -1.20 17.37 -8.90
CA VAL A 59 -0.46 16.29 -9.56
C VAL A 59 0.95 16.75 -9.89
N SER A 60 1.93 16.19 -9.20
CA SER A 60 3.34 16.57 -9.30
C SER A 60 4.25 15.39 -8.96
N LEU A 61 5.55 15.53 -9.23
CA LEU A 61 6.53 14.52 -8.82
C LEU A 61 6.59 14.38 -7.29
N GLU A 62 6.42 13.16 -6.79
CA GLU A 62 6.60 12.79 -5.38
C GLU A 62 8.08 12.44 -5.10
N VAL A 63 8.96 13.42 -5.30
CA VAL A 63 10.41 13.22 -5.23
C VAL A 63 10.85 12.71 -3.86
N ARG A 64 10.32 13.30 -2.78
CA ARG A 64 10.73 12.96 -1.41
C ARG A 64 10.35 11.54 -1.01
N GLY A 65 9.13 11.12 -1.26
CA GLY A 65 8.67 9.77 -0.92
C GLY A 65 9.39 8.71 -1.73
N ILE A 66 9.60 8.98 -3.02
CA ILE A 66 10.28 8.03 -3.90
C ILE A 66 11.78 7.93 -3.57
N SER A 67 12.43 9.02 -3.17
CA SER A 67 13.83 8.97 -2.70
C SER A 67 13.97 8.11 -1.43
N LEU A 68 13.04 8.26 -0.47
CA LEU A 68 13.02 7.43 0.74
C LEU A 68 12.90 5.94 0.40
N PHE A 69 12.13 5.61 -0.62
CA PHE A 69 11.98 4.24 -1.10
C PHE A 69 13.32 3.59 -1.50
N PHE A 70 14.24 4.35 -2.08
CA PHE A 70 15.58 3.83 -2.45
C PHE A 70 16.55 3.72 -1.28
N MET A 71 16.26 4.39 -0.16
CA MET A 71 17.11 4.41 1.04
C MET A 71 16.65 3.46 2.14
N HIS A 72 15.43 2.93 2.04
CA HIS A 72 14.78 2.18 3.11
C HIS A 72 15.44 0.81 3.39
N GLN A 73 15.58 0.47 4.69
CA GLN A 73 15.96 -0.85 5.19
C GLN A 73 14.96 -1.30 6.26
N GLU A 74 14.38 -2.48 6.10
CA GLU A 74 13.38 -3.05 7.02
C GLU A 74 13.93 -3.35 8.43
N SER A 75 15.21 -3.65 8.53
CA SER A 75 15.89 -4.01 9.80
C SER A 75 15.79 -2.95 10.91
N THR A 76 15.29 -1.76 10.59
CA THR A 76 15.13 -0.65 11.56
C THR A 76 13.72 -0.57 12.16
N LEU A 77 12.80 -1.45 11.77
CA LEU A 77 11.41 -1.42 12.24
C LEU A 77 11.29 -2.07 13.63
N ASN A 78 10.68 -1.32 14.57
CA ASN A 78 10.36 -1.84 15.89
C ASN A 78 8.96 -2.47 15.88
N TYR A 79 8.90 -3.80 15.76
CA TYR A 79 7.65 -4.55 15.77
C TYR A 79 7.12 -4.82 17.18
N ASP A 80 7.96 -4.78 18.23
CA ASP A 80 7.57 -5.10 19.61
C ASP A 80 6.49 -4.15 20.14
N GLN A 81 6.46 -2.91 19.66
CA GLN A 81 5.45 -1.92 20.00
C GLN A 81 4.00 -2.40 19.79
N PHE A 82 3.76 -3.30 18.83
CA PHE A 82 2.41 -3.78 18.52
C PHE A 82 1.89 -4.80 19.54
N THR A 83 2.75 -5.34 20.41
CA THR A 83 2.37 -6.31 21.44
C THR A 83 2.20 -5.69 22.83
N GLU A 84 2.34 -4.37 22.96
CA GLU A 84 2.09 -3.66 24.19
C GLU A 84 0.60 -3.74 24.61
N SER A 85 0.35 -3.87 25.92
CA SER A 85 -1.01 -4.05 26.46
C SER A 85 -1.97 -2.93 26.04
N SER A 86 -1.50 -1.69 25.98
CA SER A 86 -2.29 -0.53 25.55
C SER A 86 -2.75 -0.65 24.10
N ILE A 87 -1.90 -1.18 23.23
CA ILE A 87 -2.16 -1.39 21.80
C ILE A 87 -3.10 -2.59 21.60
N LEU A 88 -2.87 -3.69 22.33
CA LEU A 88 -3.75 -4.85 22.32
C LEU A 88 -5.17 -4.51 22.82
N ASN A 89 -5.30 -3.63 23.81
CA ASN A 89 -6.62 -3.16 24.26
C ASN A 89 -7.36 -2.38 23.17
N LYS A 90 -6.67 -1.56 22.37
CA LYS A 90 -7.26 -0.90 21.20
C LYS A 90 -7.72 -1.94 20.17
N ALA A 91 -6.94 -2.99 19.94
CA ALA A 91 -7.34 -4.07 19.03
C ALA A 91 -8.59 -4.82 19.54
N ARG A 92 -8.72 -5.07 20.84
CA ARG A 92 -9.94 -5.66 21.44
C ARG A 92 -11.15 -4.76 21.26
N THR A 93 -11.00 -3.46 21.53
CA THR A 93 -12.08 -2.48 21.30
C THR A 93 -12.48 -2.45 19.82
N TYR A 94 -11.51 -2.51 18.90
CA TYR A 94 -11.77 -2.61 17.47
C TYR A 94 -12.58 -3.85 17.12
N MET A 95 -12.22 -5.02 17.64
CA MET A 95 -12.97 -6.27 17.42
C MET A 95 -14.42 -6.18 17.94
N GLN A 96 -14.65 -5.47 19.05
CA GLN A 96 -16.01 -5.23 19.55
C GLN A 96 -16.78 -4.27 18.63
N THR A 97 -16.16 -3.18 18.18
CA THR A 97 -16.77 -2.18 17.31
C THR A 97 -17.16 -2.77 15.95
N TYR A 98 -16.29 -3.59 15.37
CA TYR A 98 -16.47 -4.21 14.05
C TYR A 98 -16.84 -5.70 14.14
N ARG A 99 -17.54 -6.09 15.22
CA ARG A 99 -17.90 -7.49 15.49
C ARG A 99 -18.64 -8.13 14.31
N ASP A 100 -19.63 -7.45 13.76
CA ASP A 100 -20.46 -8.02 12.70
C ASP A 100 -19.71 -8.19 11.36
N PRO A 101 -18.96 -7.19 10.84
CA PRO A 101 -18.10 -7.40 9.69
C PRO A 101 -17.05 -8.50 9.88
N LEU A 102 -16.44 -8.58 11.07
CA LEU A 102 -15.43 -9.60 11.38
C LEU A 102 -16.06 -11.00 11.42
N ALA A 103 -17.24 -11.16 12.03
CA ALA A 103 -17.97 -12.43 12.05
C ALA A 103 -18.43 -12.84 10.65
N ALA A 104 -18.87 -11.89 9.81
CA ALA A 104 -19.21 -12.14 8.43
C ALA A 104 -17.98 -12.61 7.62
N ALA A 105 -16.81 -11.99 7.83
CA ALA A 105 -15.56 -12.39 7.20
C ALA A 105 -15.12 -13.80 7.64
N GLU A 106 -15.21 -14.13 8.91
CA GLU A 106 -14.93 -15.47 9.42
C GLU A 106 -15.84 -16.51 8.79
N LYS A 107 -17.15 -16.26 8.78
CA LYS A 107 -18.15 -17.15 8.17
C LYS A 107 -17.91 -17.39 6.67
N ASN A 108 -17.58 -16.33 5.91
CA ASN A 108 -17.49 -16.40 4.46
C ASN A 108 -16.11 -16.91 3.98
N TYR A 109 -15.05 -16.62 4.73
CA TYR A 109 -13.68 -16.87 4.31
C TYR A 109 -12.91 -17.83 5.23
N GLY A 110 -13.43 -18.15 6.41
CA GLY A 110 -12.78 -19.02 7.40
C GLY A 110 -11.58 -18.37 8.08
N VAL A 111 -11.48 -17.04 8.06
CA VAL A 111 -10.36 -16.28 8.65
C VAL A 111 -10.79 -15.73 10.00
N PRO A 112 -10.13 -16.10 11.12
CA PRO A 112 -10.49 -15.64 12.44
C PRO A 112 -10.40 -14.11 12.60
N PRO A 113 -11.33 -13.46 13.33
CA PRO A 113 -11.31 -12.03 13.64
C PRO A 113 -9.97 -11.51 14.14
N GLN A 114 -9.28 -12.30 14.98
CA GLN A 114 -7.99 -11.95 15.56
C GLN A 114 -6.90 -11.76 14.49
N VAL A 115 -6.92 -12.58 13.45
CA VAL A 115 -5.93 -12.52 12.36
C VAL A 115 -6.15 -11.28 11.49
N VAL A 116 -7.41 -11.02 11.11
CA VAL A 116 -7.77 -9.81 10.34
C VAL A 116 -7.41 -8.55 11.14
N THR A 117 -7.77 -8.52 12.43
CA THR A 117 -7.48 -7.40 13.33
C THR A 117 -5.98 -7.19 13.50
N ALA A 118 -5.20 -8.28 13.63
CA ALA A 118 -3.74 -8.19 13.74
C ALA A 118 -3.11 -7.56 12.48
N ILE A 119 -3.56 -7.93 11.30
CA ILE A 119 -3.11 -7.32 10.04
C ILE A 119 -3.46 -5.82 10.02
N LEU A 120 -4.70 -5.45 10.29
CA LEU A 120 -5.14 -4.05 10.33
C LEU A 120 -4.38 -3.22 11.37
N LEU A 121 -4.04 -3.83 12.52
CA LEU A 121 -3.25 -3.17 13.54
C LEU A 121 -1.83 -2.85 13.03
N VAL A 122 -1.19 -3.81 12.40
CA VAL A 122 0.18 -3.66 11.89
C VAL A 122 0.22 -2.70 10.69
N GLU A 123 -0.74 -2.77 9.77
CA GLU A 123 -0.77 -1.96 8.56
C GLU A 123 -1.03 -0.49 8.85
N THR A 124 -2.07 -0.17 9.60
CA THR A 124 -2.56 1.20 9.71
C THR A 124 -2.91 1.61 11.14
N ARG A 125 -2.53 0.82 12.16
CA ARG A 125 -3.03 1.00 13.52
C ARG A 125 -4.56 1.08 13.55
N LEU A 126 -5.19 0.09 12.90
CA LEU A 126 -6.65 -0.02 12.82
C LEU A 126 -7.30 1.16 12.08
N GLY A 127 -6.68 1.65 11.03
CA GLY A 127 -7.18 2.76 10.21
C GLY A 127 -6.74 4.15 10.66
N ALA A 128 -6.00 4.28 11.78
CA ALA A 128 -5.55 5.58 12.26
C ALA A 128 -4.51 6.25 11.33
N TYR A 129 -3.78 5.46 10.53
CA TYR A 129 -2.72 5.95 9.64
C TYR A 129 -2.75 5.21 8.30
N THR A 130 -3.50 5.71 7.34
CA THR A 130 -3.62 5.12 5.99
C THR A 130 -2.64 5.70 4.97
N GLY A 131 -1.77 6.62 5.39
CA GLY A 131 -0.86 7.36 4.53
C GLY A 131 -1.38 8.76 4.17
N ASN A 132 -0.45 9.64 3.78
CA ASN A 132 -0.78 11.04 3.45
C ASN A 132 -0.27 11.49 2.07
N ARG A 133 0.29 10.58 1.28
CA ARG A 133 0.77 10.88 -0.07
C ARG A 133 -0.33 10.65 -1.09
N LEU A 134 -0.41 11.50 -2.10
CA LEU A 134 -1.28 11.21 -3.24
C LEU A 134 -0.78 9.94 -3.94
N VAL A 135 -1.63 8.91 -3.97
CA VAL A 135 -1.29 7.62 -4.61
C VAL A 135 -0.96 7.82 -6.07
N LEU A 136 -1.72 8.69 -6.76
CA LEU A 136 -1.47 9.07 -8.13
C LEU A 136 -0.05 9.61 -8.31
N ASN A 137 0.38 10.58 -7.48
CA ASN A 137 1.72 11.19 -7.58
C ASN A 137 2.83 10.16 -7.34
N SER A 138 2.67 9.30 -6.33
CA SER A 138 3.65 8.25 -6.02
C SER A 138 3.83 7.27 -7.17
N LEU A 139 2.73 6.74 -7.70
CA LEU A 139 2.76 5.76 -8.79
C LEU A 139 3.21 6.38 -10.10
N SER A 140 2.70 7.60 -10.42
CA SER A 140 3.09 8.32 -11.65
C SER A 140 4.57 8.69 -11.63
N THR A 141 5.12 9.14 -10.51
CA THR A 141 6.54 9.45 -10.39
C THR A 141 7.41 8.22 -10.63
N MET A 142 7.08 7.09 -9.97
CA MET A 142 7.81 5.85 -10.19
C MET A 142 7.69 5.35 -11.65
N ALA A 143 6.50 5.43 -12.24
CA ALA A 143 6.29 5.04 -13.64
C ALA A 143 7.01 5.96 -14.62
N ALA A 144 7.09 7.27 -14.31
CA ALA A 144 7.79 8.28 -15.13
C ALA A 144 9.31 8.15 -15.06
N MET A 145 9.90 7.38 -14.14
CA MET A 145 11.32 7.04 -14.16
C MET A 145 11.76 6.24 -15.39
N SER A 146 10.87 5.90 -16.32
CA SER A 146 11.23 5.50 -17.68
C SER A 146 11.92 6.63 -18.45
N ASP A 147 11.68 7.88 -18.07
CA ASP A 147 12.37 9.07 -18.56
C ASP A 147 13.65 9.30 -17.74
N GLY A 148 14.77 9.55 -18.45
CA GLY A 148 16.09 9.75 -17.82
C GLY A 148 16.13 10.99 -16.95
N GLY A 149 15.44 12.08 -17.34
CA GLY A 149 15.38 13.31 -16.56
C GLY A 149 14.70 13.12 -15.21
N VAL A 150 13.54 12.43 -15.18
CA VAL A 150 12.86 12.10 -13.92
C VAL A 150 13.73 11.20 -13.05
N ARG A 151 14.42 10.24 -13.66
CA ARG A 151 15.33 9.33 -12.95
C ARG A 151 16.50 10.08 -12.31
N ASP A 152 17.06 11.07 -12.99
CA ASP A 152 18.13 11.91 -12.48
C ASP A 152 17.64 12.82 -11.33
N ILE A 153 16.46 13.38 -11.42
CA ILE A 153 15.85 14.15 -10.32
C ILE A 153 15.76 13.28 -9.05
N ILE A 154 15.25 12.06 -9.17
CA ILE A 154 15.16 11.13 -8.03
C ILE A 154 16.56 10.78 -7.50
N TRP A 155 17.50 10.45 -8.37
CA TRP A 155 18.87 10.14 -8.00
C TRP A 155 19.55 11.27 -7.21
N GLN A 156 19.44 12.50 -7.70
CA GLN A 156 20.04 13.68 -7.07
C GLN A 156 19.42 14.00 -5.71
N SER A 157 18.16 13.66 -5.51
CA SER A 157 17.45 13.89 -4.24
C SER A 157 17.82 12.92 -3.12
N ILE A 158 18.55 11.81 -3.44
CA ILE A 158 19.05 10.88 -2.43
C ILE A 158 20.33 11.45 -1.84
N PRO A 159 20.46 11.60 -0.50
CA PRO A 159 21.69 12.04 0.16
C PRO A 159 22.88 11.16 -0.21
N GLU A 160 24.03 11.76 -0.49
CA GLU A 160 25.24 11.05 -0.98
C GLU A 160 25.66 9.89 -0.09
N ASN A 161 25.63 10.10 1.22
CA ASN A 161 26.00 9.08 2.21
C ASN A 161 25.01 7.91 2.31
N ARG A 162 23.89 7.97 1.59
CA ARG A 162 22.84 6.95 1.55
C ARG A 162 22.56 6.43 0.13
N ARG A 163 23.25 6.97 -0.86
CA ARG A 163 23.10 6.55 -2.25
C ARG A 163 23.63 5.14 -2.46
N LEU A 164 22.90 4.38 -3.24
CA LEU A 164 23.39 3.18 -3.90
C LEU A 164 24.47 3.57 -4.91
N THR A 165 25.20 2.62 -5.49
CA THR A 165 25.92 2.92 -6.72
C THR A 165 24.95 3.27 -7.83
N ARG A 166 25.38 4.07 -8.84
CA ARG A 166 24.49 4.43 -9.96
C ARG A 166 23.93 3.19 -10.65
N GLU A 167 24.74 2.17 -10.87
CA GLU A 167 24.32 0.91 -11.47
C GLU A 167 23.21 0.20 -10.64
N GLN A 168 23.39 0.12 -9.33
CA GLN A 168 22.38 -0.47 -8.43
C GLN A 168 21.07 0.32 -8.44
N PHE A 169 21.19 1.64 -8.48
CA PHE A 169 20.01 2.52 -8.58
C PHE A 169 19.27 2.30 -9.90
N GLU A 170 19.98 2.31 -11.04
CA GLU A 170 19.39 2.08 -12.36
C GLU A 170 18.63 0.74 -12.42
N LYS A 171 19.27 -0.33 -11.96
CA LYS A 171 18.63 -1.66 -11.90
C LYS A 171 17.36 -1.67 -11.07
N LYS A 172 17.37 -1.03 -9.90
CA LYS A 172 16.19 -0.89 -9.05
C LYS A 172 15.12 0.00 -9.70
N ALA A 173 15.53 1.11 -10.31
CA ALA A 173 14.64 2.04 -11.00
C ALA A 173 13.91 1.34 -12.15
N ASP A 174 14.59 0.56 -12.98
CA ASP A 174 13.98 -0.21 -14.07
C ASP A 174 12.90 -1.18 -13.59
N GLN A 175 13.18 -1.90 -12.51
CA GLN A 175 12.21 -2.82 -11.92
C GLN A 175 10.98 -2.08 -11.39
N ARG A 176 11.22 -0.95 -10.70
CA ARG A 176 10.17 -0.15 -10.09
C ARG A 176 9.30 0.57 -11.11
N THR A 177 9.89 1.08 -12.17
CA THR A 177 9.19 1.74 -13.26
C THR A 177 8.14 0.83 -13.91
N ARG A 178 8.52 -0.41 -14.23
CA ARG A 178 7.58 -1.38 -14.80
C ARG A 178 6.46 -1.73 -13.84
N TRP A 179 6.84 -2.08 -12.62
CA TRP A 179 5.88 -2.41 -11.57
C TRP A 179 4.91 -1.25 -11.29
N ALA A 180 5.43 -0.02 -11.11
CA ALA A 180 4.61 1.14 -10.81
C ALA A 180 3.64 1.50 -11.94
N TYR A 181 4.04 1.27 -13.18
CA TYR A 181 3.15 1.46 -14.32
C TYR A 181 1.96 0.51 -14.29
N ASP A 182 2.18 -0.76 -13.94
CA ASP A 182 1.08 -1.73 -13.77
C ASP A 182 0.18 -1.35 -12.58
N GLN A 183 0.77 -0.89 -11.47
CA GLN A 183 0.00 -0.38 -10.34
C GLN A 183 -0.80 0.88 -10.70
N LEU A 184 -0.23 1.81 -11.47
CA LEU A 184 -0.91 3.02 -11.92
C LEU A 184 -2.13 2.68 -12.79
N LYS A 185 -1.99 1.77 -13.76
CA LYS A 185 -3.12 1.31 -14.57
C LYS A 185 -4.22 0.69 -13.71
N ALA A 186 -3.85 -0.17 -12.77
CA ALA A 186 -4.80 -0.77 -11.84
C ALA A 186 -5.48 0.27 -10.95
N PHE A 187 -4.75 1.28 -10.48
CA PHE A 187 -5.28 2.39 -9.69
C PHE A 187 -6.30 3.22 -10.47
N LEU A 188 -5.98 3.61 -11.69
CA LEU A 188 -6.90 4.36 -12.55
C LEU A 188 -8.15 3.54 -12.89
N SER A 189 -7.99 2.24 -13.16
CA SER A 189 -9.12 1.34 -13.41
C SER A 189 -10.03 1.18 -12.18
N TYR A 190 -9.45 1.06 -10.99
CA TYR A 190 -10.18 1.03 -9.71
C TYR A 190 -10.95 2.34 -9.50
N SER A 191 -10.28 3.49 -9.70
CA SER A 191 -10.90 4.80 -9.52
C SER A 191 -12.10 5.01 -10.45
N GLN A 192 -11.99 4.59 -11.71
CA GLN A 192 -13.09 4.66 -12.67
C GLN A 192 -14.25 3.72 -12.30
N ARG A 193 -13.93 2.48 -11.91
CA ARG A 193 -14.93 1.47 -11.52
C ARG A 193 -15.76 1.91 -10.33
N GLU A 194 -15.11 2.47 -9.32
CA GLU A 194 -15.77 2.90 -8.08
C GLU A 194 -16.23 4.37 -8.13
N ALA A 195 -16.06 5.06 -9.26
CA ALA A 195 -16.37 6.48 -9.44
C ALA A 195 -15.69 7.38 -8.37
N ILE A 196 -14.43 7.10 -8.06
CA ILE A 196 -13.61 7.85 -7.10
C ILE A 196 -12.65 8.75 -7.87
N ASP A 197 -12.51 10.00 -7.43
CA ASP A 197 -11.54 10.92 -8.02
C ASP A 197 -10.10 10.53 -7.63
N PRO A 198 -9.24 10.12 -8.59
CA PRO A 198 -7.89 9.64 -8.30
C PRO A 198 -6.97 10.71 -7.69
N VAL A 199 -7.25 12.00 -7.89
CA VAL A 199 -6.44 13.09 -7.33
C VAL A 199 -6.70 13.34 -5.85
N ASN A 200 -7.72 12.68 -5.26
CA ASN A 200 -8.06 12.82 -3.85
C ASN A 200 -7.63 11.62 -2.99
N ILE A 201 -7.19 10.51 -3.62
CA ILE A 201 -6.84 9.29 -2.87
C ILE A 201 -5.45 9.41 -2.28
N ARG A 202 -5.39 9.30 -0.94
CA ARG A 202 -4.14 9.30 -0.18
C ARG A 202 -3.78 7.90 0.28
N GLY A 203 -2.49 7.64 0.35
CA GLY A 203 -1.95 6.35 0.77
C GLY A 203 -0.47 6.45 1.11
N SER A 204 0.23 5.33 1.04
CA SER A 204 1.66 5.27 1.25
C SER A 204 2.44 5.85 0.06
N TYR A 205 3.70 6.21 0.28
CA TYR A 205 4.61 6.60 -0.80
C TYR A 205 4.90 5.45 -1.79
N ALA A 206 4.56 4.21 -1.45
CA ALA A 206 4.64 3.05 -2.33
C ALA A 206 3.34 2.80 -3.13
N GLY A 207 2.31 3.64 -2.94
CA GLY A 207 1.04 3.52 -3.66
C GLY A 207 0.04 2.54 -3.06
N ALA A 208 0.28 2.04 -1.85
CA ALA A 208 -0.73 1.26 -1.13
C ALA A 208 -1.74 2.19 -0.46
N LEU A 209 -3.01 1.78 -0.39
CA LEU A 209 -4.10 2.62 0.08
C LEU A 209 -5.12 1.89 0.95
N GLY A 210 -5.90 2.67 1.68
CA GLY A 210 -6.96 2.19 2.55
C GLY A 210 -6.47 1.59 3.87
N VAL A 211 -7.39 1.11 4.68
CA VAL A 211 -7.11 0.53 6.00
C VAL A 211 -6.31 -0.77 5.88
N ALA A 212 -6.57 -1.53 4.80
CA ALA A 212 -5.87 -2.78 4.48
C ALA A 212 -4.51 -2.58 3.78
N GLN A 213 -4.15 -1.35 3.40
CA GLN A 213 -2.92 -1.04 2.65
C GLN A 213 -2.70 -1.95 1.42
N PHE A 214 -3.75 -2.17 0.64
CA PHE A 214 -3.62 -2.90 -0.61
C PHE A 214 -2.95 -2.05 -1.69
N ILE A 215 -2.05 -2.66 -2.46
CA ILE A 215 -1.59 -2.09 -3.72
C ILE A 215 -2.69 -2.23 -4.79
N PRO A 216 -2.76 -1.34 -5.78
CA PRO A 216 -3.87 -1.31 -6.74
C PRO A 216 -4.17 -2.62 -7.45
N THR A 217 -3.17 -3.39 -7.85
CA THR A 217 -3.40 -4.71 -8.45
C THR A 217 -4.05 -5.69 -7.47
N SER A 218 -3.72 -5.62 -6.19
CA SER A 218 -4.38 -6.41 -5.14
C SER A 218 -5.82 -5.97 -4.92
N ILE A 219 -6.13 -4.67 -5.07
CA ILE A 219 -7.51 -4.18 -5.02
C ILE A 219 -8.36 -4.82 -6.10
N LEU A 220 -7.88 -4.76 -7.35
CA LEU A 220 -8.63 -5.35 -8.47
C LEU A 220 -8.85 -6.87 -8.32
N ALA A 221 -7.90 -7.57 -7.72
CA ALA A 221 -7.95 -9.02 -7.58
C ALA A 221 -8.74 -9.49 -6.35
N TYR A 222 -8.59 -8.81 -5.21
CA TYR A 222 -9.01 -9.36 -3.93
C TYR A 222 -9.98 -8.50 -3.13
N ALA A 223 -10.12 -7.20 -3.44
CA ALA A 223 -11.01 -6.35 -2.67
C ALA A 223 -12.48 -6.77 -2.80
N ARG A 224 -13.25 -6.60 -1.72
CA ARG A 224 -14.64 -7.02 -1.60
C ARG A 224 -15.47 -5.92 -0.95
N ASP A 225 -16.67 -5.78 -1.44
CA ASP A 225 -17.75 -5.03 -0.79
C ASP A 225 -18.19 -5.83 0.46
N GLY A 226 -17.82 -5.36 1.62
CA GLY A 226 -18.06 -6.02 2.91
C GLY A 226 -19.31 -5.51 3.61
N ASN A 227 -19.78 -4.30 3.28
CA ASN A 227 -20.98 -3.67 3.82
C ASN A 227 -22.20 -3.84 2.90
N SER A 228 -22.02 -4.39 1.69
CA SER A 228 -23.05 -4.62 0.69
C SER A 228 -23.72 -3.34 0.17
N ASP A 229 -22.97 -2.25 0.06
CA ASP A 229 -23.43 -0.98 -0.51
C ASP A 229 -23.29 -0.89 -2.04
N GLY A 230 -22.69 -1.90 -2.67
CA GLY A 230 -22.48 -2.00 -4.11
C GLY A 230 -21.17 -1.36 -4.58
N ARG A 231 -20.30 -0.94 -3.68
CA ARG A 231 -18.99 -0.34 -3.95
C ARG A 231 -17.87 -1.05 -3.19
N VAL A 232 -16.65 -0.78 -3.55
CA VAL A 232 -15.48 -1.22 -2.80
C VAL A 232 -14.68 0.00 -2.40
N ASP A 233 -14.81 0.39 -1.13
CA ASP A 233 -14.02 1.46 -0.51
C ASP A 233 -13.08 0.90 0.56
N LEU A 234 -11.79 0.83 0.27
CA LEU A 234 -10.81 0.33 1.24
C LEU A 234 -10.53 1.27 2.41
N PHE A 235 -11.17 2.45 2.45
CA PHE A 235 -11.21 3.30 3.65
C PHE A 235 -12.41 2.95 4.55
N ASP A 236 -13.41 2.23 4.03
CA ASP A 236 -14.42 1.57 4.83
C ASP A 236 -13.86 0.33 5.52
N HIS A 237 -14.15 0.17 6.80
CA HIS A 237 -13.61 -0.93 7.60
C HIS A 237 -14.22 -2.30 7.25
N ALA A 238 -15.50 -2.35 6.87
CA ALA A 238 -16.13 -3.62 6.51
C ALA A 238 -15.56 -4.17 5.20
N ASP A 239 -15.31 -3.28 4.22
CA ASP A 239 -14.66 -3.64 2.95
C ASP A 239 -13.21 -4.06 3.17
N ALA A 240 -12.47 -3.33 4.00
CA ALA A 240 -11.09 -3.67 4.34
C ALA A 240 -11.01 -5.05 5.02
N ILE A 241 -11.91 -5.33 5.98
CA ILE A 241 -12.02 -6.62 6.68
C ILE A 241 -12.32 -7.75 5.69
N ALA A 242 -13.35 -7.60 4.86
CA ALA A 242 -13.74 -8.60 3.87
C ALA A 242 -12.63 -8.83 2.84
N SER A 243 -11.94 -7.77 2.42
CA SER A 243 -10.85 -7.81 1.46
C SER A 243 -9.62 -8.56 2.00
N ILE A 244 -9.21 -8.29 3.25
CA ILE A 244 -8.11 -9.04 3.90
C ILE A 244 -8.47 -10.52 3.99
N ALA A 245 -9.68 -10.83 4.46
CA ALA A 245 -10.10 -12.22 4.63
C ALA A 245 -10.16 -12.95 3.28
N ASN A 246 -10.70 -12.31 2.23
CA ASN A 246 -10.68 -12.85 0.87
C ASN A 246 -9.26 -13.07 0.33
N PHE A 247 -8.33 -12.13 0.57
CA PHE A 247 -6.93 -12.29 0.20
C PHE A 247 -6.31 -13.53 0.86
N LEU A 248 -6.46 -13.67 2.17
CA LEU A 248 -5.91 -14.81 2.90
C LEU A 248 -6.53 -16.13 2.43
N LYS A 249 -7.86 -16.15 2.20
CA LYS A 249 -8.56 -17.32 1.63
C LYS A 249 -8.00 -17.71 0.27
N HIS A 250 -7.77 -16.75 -0.62
CA HIS A 250 -7.19 -16.98 -1.94
C HIS A 250 -5.81 -17.66 -1.85
N TYR A 251 -4.99 -17.27 -0.88
CA TYR A 251 -3.66 -17.85 -0.66
C TYR A 251 -3.66 -19.12 0.20
N GLY A 252 -4.84 -19.70 0.47
CA GLY A 252 -4.97 -21.02 1.08
C GLY A 252 -5.32 -21.02 2.57
N TRP A 253 -5.79 -19.88 3.12
CA TRP A 253 -6.35 -19.89 4.46
C TRP A 253 -7.57 -20.81 4.53
N ARG A 254 -7.63 -21.66 5.55
CA ARG A 254 -8.74 -22.56 5.84
C ARG A 254 -8.98 -22.66 7.34
N GLU A 255 -10.16 -23.10 7.70
CA GLU A 255 -10.49 -23.38 9.09
C GLU A 255 -9.46 -24.34 9.71
N ASN A 256 -9.09 -24.10 10.96
CA ASN A 256 -8.12 -24.90 11.69
C ASN A 256 -6.75 -25.04 10.99
N ILE A 257 -6.35 -24.01 10.22
CA ILE A 257 -5.03 -23.98 9.57
C ILE A 257 -3.90 -24.06 10.60
N GLY A 258 -2.93 -24.94 10.38
CA GLY A 258 -1.75 -25.02 11.23
C GLY A 258 -0.85 -23.78 11.13
N ARG A 259 -0.07 -23.52 12.19
CA ARG A 259 0.79 -22.32 12.28
C ARG A 259 1.74 -22.16 11.09
N GLU A 260 2.32 -23.25 10.59
CA GLU A 260 3.26 -23.21 9.48
C GLU A 260 2.58 -22.79 8.17
N ASP A 261 1.38 -23.30 7.89
CA ASP A 261 0.62 -22.93 6.71
C ASP A 261 0.05 -21.51 6.85
N ALA A 262 -0.43 -21.11 8.04
CA ALA A 262 -0.83 -19.73 8.32
C ALA A 262 0.34 -18.75 8.07
N TYR A 263 1.56 -19.11 8.48
CA TYR A 263 2.76 -18.33 8.19
C TYR A 263 2.94 -18.15 6.67
N LYS A 264 2.86 -19.22 5.88
CA LYS A 264 3.00 -19.16 4.41
C LYS A 264 1.94 -18.27 3.77
N VAL A 265 0.70 -18.35 4.26
CA VAL A 265 -0.41 -17.53 3.75
C VAL A 265 -0.17 -16.04 4.05
N ILE A 266 0.13 -15.70 5.31
CA ILE A 266 0.40 -14.31 5.70
C ILE A 266 1.65 -13.77 4.99
N PHE A 267 2.65 -14.60 4.71
CA PHE A 267 3.84 -14.22 3.97
C PHE A 267 3.54 -13.74 2.54
N ASN A 268 2.39 -14.14 1.94
CA ASN A 268 1.94 -13.56 0.68
C ASN A 268 1.36 -12.14 0.85
N TYR A 269 0.88 -11.80 2.04
CA TYR A 269 0.43 -10.44 2.35
C TYR A 269 1.62 -9.48 2.47
N ASN A 270 2.61 -9.88 3.26
CA ASN A 270 3.88 -9.16 3.40
C ASN A 270 5.03 -10.17 3.56
N ARG A 271 6.03 -10.10 2.67
CA ARG A 271 7.14 -11.06 2.59
C ARG A 271 8.25 -10.79 3.60
N SER A 272 7.87 -10.43 4.81
CA SER A 272 8.75 -10.22 5.95
C SER A 272 8.49 -11.26 7.03
N SER A 273 9.51 -11.95 7.47
CA SER A 273 9.41 -12.88 8.60
C SER A 273 9.07 -12.13 9.90
N TYR A 274 9.58 -10.92 10.08
CA TYR A 274 9.23 -10.07 11.23
C TYR A 274 7.74 -9.73 11.23
N TYR A 275 7.22 -9.28 10.09
CA TYR A 275 5.80 -8.99 9.91
C TYR A 275 4.92 -10.19 10.26
N VAL A 276 5.20 -11.34 9.63
CA VAL A 276 4.38 -12.55 9.81
C VAL A 276 4.38 -13.01 11.27
N ASN A 277 5.56 -13.04 11.90
CA ASN A 277 5.65 -13.43 13.30
C ASN A 277 4.89 -12.47 14.22
N THR A 278 4.97 -11.16 13.96
CA THR A 278 4.22 -10.15 14.71
C THR A 278 2.71 -10.32 14.56
N VAL A 279 2.21 -10.50 13.34
CA VAL A 279 0.78 -10.74 13.08
C VAL A 279 0.30 -12.00 13.82
N LEU A 280 1.04 -13.11 13.74
CA LEU A 280 0.70 -14.35 14.43
C LEU A 280 0.75 -14.22 15.96
N GLU A 281 1.70 -13.45 16.48
CA GLU A 281 1.79 -13.19 17.93
C GLU A 281 0.63 -12.33 18.42
N ILE A 282 0.30 -11.25 17.71
CA ILE A 282 -0.84 -10.39 18.04
C ILE A 282 -2.13 -11.23 17.99
N ALA A 283 -2.36 -11.99 16.92
CA ALA A 283 -3.55 -12.82 16.79
C ALA A 283 -3.69 -13.76 17.99
N LYS A 284 -2.61 -14.45 18.39
CA LYS A 284 -2.59 -15.31 19.57
C LYS A 284 -2.92 -14.57 20.88
N LYS A 285 -2.40 -13.34 21.07
CA LYS A 285 -2.68 -12.52 22.26
C LYS A 285 -4.11 -11.95 22.30
N LEU A 286 -4.80 -11.94 21.15
CA LEU A 286 -6.21 -11.58 21.04
C LEU A 286 -7.15 -12.78 21.20
N GLU A 287 -6.64 -14.02 21.15
CA GLU A 287 -7.40 -15.23 21.49
C GLU A 287 -7.75 -15.22 22.99
N GLY A 288 -8.94 -15.65 23.36
CA GLY A 288 -9.34 -15.80 24.77
C GLY A 288 -9.92 -14.54 25.43
N THR A 289 -10.32 -13.55 24.66
CA THR A 289 -11.07 -12.36 25.12
C THR A 289 -12.49 -12.35 24.54
N SER A 290 -13.21 -13.45 24.77
CA SER A 290 -14.66 -13.55 24.54
C SER A 290 -15.41 -12.99 25.74
#